data_176840d76759e62c96993f9b6315c4fc
#
_entry.id   176840d76759e62c96993f9b6315c4fc
#
_cell.length_a   1.000
_cell.length_b   1.000
_cell.length_c   1.000
_cell.angle_alpha   90.00
_cell.angle_beta   90.00
_cell.angle_gamma   90.00
#
_symmetry.space_group_name_H-M   'P 1'
#
loop_
_entity.id
_entity.type
_entity.pdbx_description
1 polymer ?
#
loop_
_entity_poly.entity_id
_entity_poly.type
_entity_poly.pdbx_seq_one_letter_code
_entity_poly.pdbx_strand_id
1 'polypeptide(L)'
;LAPAGNLEKLKIAIDYGADAVYLGGAKLNLRAFSNNFSNEEMLEGIKYCHDRGRKVYVTLNVFARNHDLNGAEEYIKGLYEIGVDAVLVADPALIAICKEAAPDLEIHLSTQANTVNWKATKFWYDLGIKRIVLARELTFKEINEITSKIPKECDIEAFVHGSMCVAYSGRCLISNYMIKRDANKGICGNVCRYKYHLVEETRPGEYYPVVEDDNGTYIM
;
A
#
# COMPACT_ATOMS: atom_id res chain seq x y z
N LEU A 1 -4.50 -13.22 -0.60
CA LEU A 1 -4.72 -11.93 -1.26
C LEU A 1 -3.69 -11.72 -2.36
N ALA A 2 -4.12 -11.35 -3.57
CA ALA A 2 -3.26 -11.12 -4.74
C ALA A 2 -3.43 -9.71 -5.33
N PRO A 3 -2.36 -9.11 -5.91
CA PRO A 3 -2.47 -7.84 -6.62
C PRO A 3 -3.17 -8.01 -7.97
N ALA A 4 -4.06 -7.08 -8.33
CA ALA A 4 -4.67 -6.99 -9.64
C ALA A 4 -4.30 -5.65 -10.31
N GLY A 5 -3.39 -5.71 -11.28
CA GLY A 5 -2.93 -4.50 -11.99
C GLY A 5 -3.86 -4.09 -13.15
N ASN A 6 -4.71 -4.99 -13.61
CA ASN A 6 -5.76 -4.80 -14.61
C ASN A 6 -6.78 -5.94 -14.53
N LEU A 7 -7.87 -5.86 -15.30
CA LEU A 7 -8.96 -6.84 -15.28
C LEU A 7 -8.52 -8.26 -15.65
N GLU A 8 -7.61 -8.41 -16.62
CA GLU A 8 -7.08 -9.72 -17.00
C GLU A 8 -6.32 -10.38 -15.84
N LYS A 9 -5.40 -9.62 -15.18
CA LYS A 9 -4.66 -10.11 -14.02
C LYS A 9 -5.56 -10.41 -12.82
N LEU A 10 -6.65 -9.67 -12.65
CA LEU A 10 -7.68 -9.96 -11.67
C LEU A 10 -8.26 -11.35 -11.89
N LYS A 11 -8.74 -11.63 -13.11
CA LYS A 11 -9.34 -12.92 -13.48
C LYS A 11 -8.35 -14.06 -13.29
N ILE A 12 -7.12 -13.89 -13.78
CA ILE A 12 -6.05 -14.88 -13.60
C ILE A 12 -5.78 -15.16 -12.11
N ALA A 13 -5.66 -14.12 -11.28
CA ALA A 13 -5.41 -14.30 -9.86
C ALA A 13 -6.50 -15.12 -9.17
N ILE A 14 -7.77 -14.86 -9.50
CA ILE A 14 -8.93 -15.59 -8.97
C ILE A 14 -8.95 -17.03 -9.49
N ASP A 15 -8.70 -17.26 -10.76
CA ASP A 15 -8.69 -18.59 -11.37
C ASP A 15 -7.56 -19.47 -10.82
N TYR A 16 -6.44 -18.87 -10.42
CA TYR A 16 -5.34 -19.55 -9.72
C TYR A 16 -5.50 -19.64 -8.22
N GLY A 17 -6.68 -19.34 -7.68
CA GLY A 17 -7.07 -19.65 -6.30
C GLY A 17 -6.90 -18.52 -5.29
N ALA A 18 -6.76 -17.26 -5.72
CA ALA A 18 -6.79 -16.15 -4.79
C ALA A 18 -8.16 -16.04 -4.11
N ASP A 19 -8.19 -15.86 -2.78
CA ASP A 19 -9.43 -15.65 -2.02
C ASP A 19 -9.93 -14.21 -2.13
N ALA A 20 -9.03 -13.28 -2.39
CA ALA A 20 -9.33 -11.89 -2.63
C ALA A 20 -8.27 -11.25 -3.53
N VAL A 21 -8.63 -10.15 -4.18
CA VAL A 21 -7.71 -9.31 -4.93
C VAL A 21 -7.73 -7.88 -4.42
N TYR A 22 -6.60 -7.17 -4.54
CA TYR A 22 -6.57 -5.73 -4.32
C TYR A 22 -6.15 -4.98 -5.57
N LEU A 23 -6.78 -3.85 -5.80
CA LEU A 23 -6.60 -3.05 -7.01
C LEU A 23 -6.59 -1.55 -6.71
N GLY A 24 -6.10 -0.74 -7.65
CA GLY A 24 -6.17 0.71 -7.63
C GLY A 24 -7.31 1.22 -8.50
N GLY A 25 -8.15 2.05 -7.93
CA GLY A 25 -9.18 2.78 -8.68
C GLY A 25 -8.66 4.08 -9.28
N ALA A 26 -9.55 4.95 -9.73
CA ALA A 26 -9.20 6.19 -10.42
C ALA A 26 -8.48 7.23 -9.54
N LYS A 27 -8.69 7.20 -8.21
CA LYS A 27 -8.20 8.22 -7.26
C LYS A 27 -7.59 7.60 -6.00
N LEU A 28 -6.82 8.41 -5.27
CA LEU A 28 -6.37 8.16 -3.89
C LEU A 28 -5.49 6.92 -3.69
N ASN A 29 -4.85 6.39 -4.73
CA ASN A 29 -3.99 5.22 -4.61
C ASN A 29 -2.53 5.48 -5.01
N LEU A 30 -1.62 4.65 -4.49
CA LEU A 30 -0.17 4.72 -4.78
C LEU A 30 0.23 4.09 -6.13
N ARG A 31 -0.70 3.87 -7.03
CA ARG A 31 -0.47 3.31 -8.38
C ARG A 31 -0.85 4.29 -9.49
N ALA A 32 -0.58 5.58 -9.30
CA ALA A 32 -0.99 6.64 -10.21
C ALA A 32 -0.53 6.45 -11.68
N PHE A 33 0.54 5.69 -11.92
CA PHE A 33 1.05 5.38 -13.29
C PHE A 33 0.75 3.96 -13.77
N SER A 34 0.06 3.13 -12.99
CA SER A 34 -0.45 1.88 -13.53
C SER A 34 -1.76 2.12 -14.27
N ASN A 35 -2.10 1.25 -15.20
CA ASN A 35 -3.45 1.23 -15.78
C ASN A 35 -4.43 0.92 -14.65
N ASN A 36 -4.95 1.98 -14.01
CA ASN A 36 -5.98 1.86 -12.99
C ASN A 36 -7.28 1.40 -13.65
N PHE A 37 -8.09 0.67 -12.89
CA PHE A 37 -9.38 0.20 -13.38
C PHE A 37 -10.31 1.37 -13.74
N SER A 38 -10.95 1.31 -14.90
CA SER A 38 -12.12 2.12 -15.19
C SER A 38 -13.30 1.68 -14.33
N ASN A 39 -14.35 2.47 -14.26
CA ASN A 39 -15.56 2.07 -13.50
C ASN A 39 -16.18 0.80 -14.08
N GLU A 40 -16.19 0.64 -15.40
CA GLU A 40 -16.72 -0.53 -16.09
C GLU A 40 -15.90 -1.78 -15.79
N GLU A 41 -14.56 -1.67 -15.88
CA GLU A 41 -13.64 -2.76 -15.54
C GLU A 41 -13.74 -3.16 -14.06
N MET A 42 -13.97 -2.18 -13.17
CA MET A 42 -14.16 -2.43 -11.75
C MET A 42 -15.45 -3.19 -11.48
N LEU A 43 -16.57 -2.78 -12.08
CA LEU A 43 -17.85 -3.48 -11.99
C LEU A 43 -17.74 -4.91 -12.53
N GLU A 44 -17.11 -5.10 -13.69
CA GLU A 44 -16.90 -6.43 -14.25
C GLU A 44 -16.01 -7.29 -13.34
N GLY A 45 -14.94 -6.73 -12.80
CA GLY A 45 -14.02 -7.41 -11.88
C GLY A 45 -14.70 -7.81 -10.57
N ILE A 46 -15.49 -6.93 -9.96
CA ILE A 46 -16.27 -7.22 -8.75
C ILE A 46 -17.24 -8.37 -9.02
N LYS A 47 -18.03 -8.26 -10.09
CA LYS A 47 -18.96 -9.32 -10.47
C LYS A 47 -18.25 -10.66 -10.67
N TYR A 48 -17.11 -10.66 -11.37
CA TYR A 48 -16.31 -11.86 -11.62
C TYR A 48 -15.85 -12.53 -10.33
N CYS A 49 -15.42 -11.74 -9.35
CA CYS A 49 -14.98 -12.21 -8.03
C CYS A 49 -16.18 -12.74 -7.22
N HIS A 50 -17.26 -11.97 -7.12
CA HIS A 50 -18.44 -12.32 -6.32
C HIS A 50 -19.15 -13.57 -6.85
N ASP A 51 -19.27 -13.75 -8.16
CA ASP A 51 -19.81 -14.98 -8.79
C ASP A 51 -19.03 -16.23 -8.38
N ARG A 52 -17.79 -16.08 -7.86
CA ARG A 52 -16.90 -17.15 -7.38
C ARG A 52 -16.71 -17.17 -5.86
N GLY A 53 -17.47 -16.37 -5.12
CA GLY A 53 -17.37 -16.22 -3.67
C GLY A 53 -16.03 -15.60 -3.23
N ARG A 54 -15.42 -14.74 -4.07
CA ARG A 54 -14.15 -14.04 -3.83
C ARG A 54 -14.38 -12.57 -3.61
N LYS A 55 -13.41 -11.90 -2.94
CA LYS A 55 -13.53 -10.50 -2.50
C LYS A 55 -12.64 -9.56 -3.32
N VAL A 56 -13.07 -8.28 -3.39
CA VAL A 56 -12.33 -7.21 -4.05
C VAL A 56 -12.08 -6.07 -3.08
N TYR A 57 -10.81 -5.68 -2.93
CA TYR A 57 -10.39 -4.57 -2.07
C TYR A 57 -9.80 -3.44 -2.93
N VAL A 58 -10.15 -2.20 -2.61
CA VAL A 58 -9.66 -1.01 -3.33
C VAL A 58 -8.69 -0.24 -2.47
N THR A 59 -7.54 0.14 -3.04
CA THR A 59 -6.52 0.92 -2.33
C THR A 59 -6.86 2.41 -2.35
N LEU A 60 -6.92 3.01 -1.14
CA LEU A 60 -7.02 4.45 -0.86
C LEU A 60 -5.83 4.87 0.01
N ASN A 61 -4.63 4.49 -0.39
CA ASN A 61 -3.45 4.46 0.48
C ASN A 61 -2.42 5.57 0.21
N VAL A 62 -2.81 6.65 -0.44
CA VAL A 62 -2.00 7.88 -0.53
C VAL A 62 -1.95 8.59 0.82
N PHE A 63 -0.91 9.42 1.03
CA PHE A 63 -0.94 10.47 2.06
C PHE A 63 -1.67 11.68 1.50
N ALA A 64 -2.93 11.83 1.93
CA ALA A 64 -3.82 12.85 1.41
C ALA A 64 -3.37 14.26 1.85
N ARG A 65 -3.35 15.18 0.91
CA ARG A 65 -3.27 16.61 1.19
C ARG A 65 -4.68 17.22 1.11
N ASN A 66 -4.87 18.44 1.61
CA ASN A 66 -6.20 19.04 1.64
C ASN A 66 -6.94 19.02 0.29
N HIS A 67 -6.22 19.20 -0.84
CA HIS A 67 -6.83 19.13 -2.16
C HIS A 67 -7.27 17.72 -2.57
N ASP A 68 -6.65 16.66 -2.04
CA ASP A 68 -7.01 15.27 -2.33
C ASP A 68 -8.31 14.86 -1.62
N LEU A 69 -8.69 15.59 -0.57
CA LEU A 69 -9.92 15.33 0.17
C LEU A 69 -11.16 15.80 -0.59
N ASN A 70 -10.99 16.68 -1.58
CA ASN A 70 -12.10 17.17 -2.40
C ASN A 70 -12.67 16.03 -3.25
N GLY A 71 -13.93 15.71 -3.05
CA GLY A 71 -14.64 14.63 -3.73
C GLY A 71 -14.22 13.22 -3.27
N ALA A 72 -13.53 13.11 -2.12
CA ALA A 72 -13.19 11.81 -1.52
C ALA A 72 -14.43 11.10 -0.98
N GLU A 73 -15.36 11.84 -0.38
CA GLU A 73 -16.60 11.31 0.15
C GLU A 73 -17.46 10.65 -0.95
N GLU A 74 -17.70 11.37 -2.03
CA GLU A 74 -18.48 10.87 -3.17
C GLU A 74 -17.81 9.66 -3.82
N TYR A 75 -16.47 9.68 -3.92
CA TYR A 75 -15.72 8.56 -4.47
C TYR A 75 -15.85 7.30 -3.59
N ILE A 76 -15.73 7.44 -2.28
CA ILE A 76 -15.88 6.33 -1.32
C ILE A 76 -17.31 5.77 -1.33
N LYS A 77 -18.32 6.63 -1.35
CA LYS A 77 -19.71 6.21 -1.51
C LYS A 77 -19.91 5.40 -2.79
N GLY A 78 -19.37 5.88 -3.91
CA GLY A 78 -19.42 5.16 -5.18
C GLY A 78 -18.75 3.79 -5.14
N LEU A 79 -17.62 3.64 -4.44
CA LEU A 79 -16.98 2.33 -4.24
C LEU A 79 -17.86 1.37 -3.44
N TYR A 80 -18.51 1.86 -2.40
CA TYR A 80 -19.45 1.07 -1.61
C TYR A 80 -20.68 0.63 -2.43
N GLU A 81 -21.27 1.55 -3.20
CA GLU A 81 -22.44 1.31 -4.02
C GLU A 81 -22.21 0.26 -5.12
N ILE A 82 -21.00 0.20 -5.69
CA ILE A 82 -20.64 -0.81 -6.69
C ILE A 82 -20.24 -2.16 -6.09
N GLY A 83 -20.25 -2.28 -4.76
CA GLY A 83 -20.05 -3.56 -4.05
C GLY A 83 -18.58 -3.90 -3.76
N VAL A 84 -17.71 -2.91 -3.58
CA VAL A 84 -16.35 -3.15 -3.05
C VAL A 84 -16.45 -3.70 -1.63
N ASP A 85 -15.74 -4.79 -1.34
CA ASP A 85 -15.82 -5.48 -0.04
C ASP A 85 -15.03 -4.75 1.07
N ALA A 86 -13.92 -4.12 0.74
CA ALA A 86 -13.13 -3.33 1.68
C ALA A 86 -12.23 -2.31 0.98
N VAL A 87 -11.78 -1.32 1.74
CA VAL A 87 -10.78 -0.34 1.29
C VAL A 87 -9.50 -0.41 2.13
N LEU A 88 -8.35 -0.32 1.47
CA LEU A 88 -7.04 -0.26 2.15
C LEU A 88 -6.62 1.20 2.32
N VAL A 89 -6.58 1.68 3.55
CA VAL A 89 -6.36 3.09 3.89
C VAL A 89 -5.18 3.24 4.85
N ALA A 90 -4.37 4.28 4.68
CA ALA A 90 -3.27 4.61 5.60
C ALA A 90 -3.42 5.97 6.28
N ASP A 91 -4.12 6.90 5.62
CA ASP A 91 -4.27 8.28 6.08
C ASP A 91 -5.44 8.41 7.06
N PRO A 92 -5.25 8.99 8.27
CA PRO A 92 -6.32 9.15 9.25
C PRO A 92 -7.52 9.97 8.75
N ALA A 93 -7.30 10.98 7.89
CA ALA A 93 -8.39 11.78 7.34
C ALA A 93 -9.26 10.92 6.39
N LEU A 94 -8.64 10.09 5.54
CA LEU A 94 -9.37 9.17 4.68
C LEU A 94 -10.10 8.08 5.48
N ILE A 95 -9.52 7.61 6.61
CA ILE A 95 -10.22 6.69 7.52
C ILE A 95 -11.48 7.36 8.09
N ALA A 96 -11.40 8.61 8.52
CA ALA A 96 -12.55 9.35 9.05
C ALA A 96 -13.63 9.49 7.96
N ILE A 97 -13.25 9.93 6.76
CA ILE A 97 -14.18 10.07 5.64
C ILE A 97 -14.84 8.72 5.26
N CYS A 98 -14.09 7.61 5.25
CA CYS A 98 -14.66 6.29 5.00
C CYS A 98 -15.77 5.95 6.00
N LYS A 99 -15.53 6.21 7.29
CA LYS A 99 -16.51 5.95 8.34
C LYS A 99 -17.76 6.82 8.27
N GLU A 100 -17.61 8.05 7.81
CA GLU A 100 -18.72 9.00 7.64
C GLU A 100 -19.51 8.70 6.36
N ALA A 101 -18.82 8.45 5.26
CA ALA A 101 -19.39 8.29 3.93
C ALA A 101 -20.03 6.91 3.69
N ALA A 102 -19.41 5.87 4.24
CA ALA A 102 -19.82 4.47 4.05
C ALA A 102 -19.54 3.67 5.34
N PRO A 103 -20.33 3.81 6.40
CA PRO A 103 -20.09 3.21 7.72
C PRO A 103 -19.95 1.67 7.70
N ASP A 104 -20.62 1.01 6.74
CA ASP A 104 -20.62 -0.45 6.60
C ASP A 104 -19.48 -0.97 5.71
N LEU A 105 -18.75 -0.08 5.02
CA LEU A 105 -17.61 -0.46 4.21
C LEU A 105 -16.43 -0.87 5.10
N GLU A 106 -15.95 -2.08 4.92
CA GLU A 106 -14.84 -2.59 5.72
C GLU A 106 -13.54 -1.83 5.42
N ILE A 107 -12.84 -1.42 6.48
CA ILE A 107 -11.56 -0.71 6.38
C ILE A 107 -10.42 -1.62 6.79
N HIS A 108 -9.46 -1.80 5.89
CA HIS A 108 -8.17 -2.44 6.15
C HIS A 108 -7.08 -1.38 6.29
N LEU A 109 -6.29 -1.45 7.35
CA LEU A 109 -5.18 -0.53 7.53
C LEU A 109 -4.02 -0.93 6.60
N SER A 110 -3.61 0.00 5.74
CA SER A 110 -2.50 -0.25 4.81
C SER A 110 -1.14 -0.20 5.50
N THR A 111 -0.15 -0.90 4.94
CA THR A 111 1.22 -1.00 5.48
C THR A 111 1.89 0.37 5.70
N GLN A 112 1.50 1.40 4.95
CA GLN A 112 2.04 2.76 5.13
C GLN A 112 1.66 3.42 6.46
N ALA A 113 0.72 2.85 7.22
CA ALA A 113 0.46 3.27 8.60
C ALA A 113 1.57 2.86 9.58
N ASN A 114 2.57 2.09 9.14
CA ASN A 114 3.77 1.70 9.89
C ASN A 114 3.45 0.96 11.19
N THR A 115 2.51 0.03 11.17
CA THR A 115 2.14 -0.73 12.36
C THR A 115 3.17 -1.82 12.65
N VAL A 116 3.91 -1.67 13.75
CA VAL A 116 5.05 -2.53 14.13
C VAL A 116 4.95 -3.13 15.51
N ASN A 117 3.87 -2.93 16.23
CA ASN A 117 3.70 -3.50 17.58
C ASN A 117 2.23 -3.73 17.92
N TRP A 118 2.00 -4.61 18.89
CA TRP A 118 0.65 -5.02 19.29
C TRP A 118 -0.21 -3.88 19.87
N LYS A 119 0.40 -2.87 20.51
CA LYS A 119 -0.35 -1.72 21.04
C LYS A 119 -0.89 -0.83 19.91
N ALA A 120 -0.09 -0.57 18.88
CA ALA A 120 -0.54 0.15 17.69
C ALA A 120 -1.61 -0.66 16.93
N THR A 121 -1.42 -1.98 16.82
CA THR A 121 -2.42 -2.88 16.22
C THR A 121 -3.75 -2.79 16.97
N LYS A 122 -3.72 -2.91 18.31
CA LYS A 122 -4.91 -2.80 19.14
C LYS A 122 -5.57 -1.42 19.04
N PHE A 123 -4.79 -0.34 19.00
CA PHE A 123 -5.31 1.02 18.84
C PHE A 123 -6.15 1.15 17.55
N TRP A 124 -5.65 0.67 16.44
CA TRP A 124 -6.37 0.69 15.17
C TRP A 124 -7.62 -0.20 15.20
N TYR A 125 -7.51 -1.38 15.81
CA TYR A 125 -8.65 -2.28 15.98
C TYR A 125 -9.75 -1.64 16.83
N ASP A 126 -9.40 -1.01 17.95
CA ASP A 126 -10.35 -0.31 18.82
C ASP A 126 -11.04 0.88 18.11
N LEU A 127 -10.40 1.45 17.09
CA LEU A 127 -11.00 2.42 16.18
C LEU A 127 -11.92 1.77 15.11
N GLY A 128 -12.14 0.46 15.16
CA GLY A 128 -13.04 -0.26 14.25
C GLY A 128 -12.39 -0.70 12.94
N ILE A 129 -11.06 -0.68 12.83
CA ILE A 129 -10.35 -1.26 11.69
C ILE A 129 -10.36 -2.78 11.83
N LYS A 130 -10.87 -3.49 10.83
CA LYS A 130 -11.04 -4.96 10.89
C LYS A 130 -9.76 -5.72 10.60
N ARG A 131 -8.97 -5.26 9.64
CA ARG A 131 -7.72 -5.91 9.21
C ARG A 131 -6.57 -4.92 9.20
N ILE A 132 -5.41 -5.36 9.67
CA ILE A 132 -4.21 -4.53 9.75
C ILE A 132 -3.08 -5.18 8.96
N VAL A 133 -2.66 -4.50 7.88
CA VAL A 133 -1.48 -4.89 7.11
C VAL A 133 -0.25 -4.37 7.84
N LEU A 134 0.50 -5.28 8.43
CA LEU A 134 1.70 -4.95 9.20
C LEU A 134 2.80 -4.33 8.32
N ALA A 135 3.69 -3.60 8.96
CA ALA A 135 4.89 -3.11 8.31
C ALA A 135 5.79 -4.27 7.87
N ARG A 136 6.49 -4.09 6.74
CA ARG A 136 7.33 -5.13 6.11
C ARG A 136 8.67 -5.34 6.80
N GLU A 137 9.00 -4.46 7.73
CA GLU A 137 10.23 -4.45 8.52
C GLU A 137 10.19 -5.44 9.69
N LEU A 138 9.02 -6.05 9.97
CA LEU A 138 8.83 -6.99 11.07
C LEU A 138 9.38 -8.38 10.76
N THR A 139 10.01 -8.98 11.76
CA THR A 139 10.40 -10.39 11.76
C THR A 139 9.20 -11.28 12.10
N PHE A 140 9.28 -12.58 11.77
CA PHE A 140 8.25 -13.54 12.16
C PHE A 140 8.04 -13.63 13.68
N LYS A 141 9.10 -13.44 14.46
CA LYS A 141 9.01 -13.43 15.94
C LYS A 141 8.16 -12.26 16.42
N GLU A 142 8.34 -11.07 15.89
CA GLU A 142 7.56 -9.89 16.23
C GLU A 142 6.11 -10.02 15.76
N ILE A 143 5.86 -10.58 14.57
CA ILE A 143 4.50 -10.87 14.08
C ILE A 143 3.79 -11.84 15.03
N ASN A 144 4.45 -12.92 15.46
CA ASN A 144 3.89 -13.88 16.42
C ASN A 144 3.61 -13.21 17.77
N GLU A 145 4.47 -12.31 18.24
CA GLU A 145 4.21 -11.56 19.46
C GLU A 145 2.98 -10.66 19.32
N ILE A 146 2.84 -9.93 18.21
CA ILE A 146 1.68 -9.10 17.92
C ILE A 146 0.41 -9.95 17.96
N THR A 147 0.36 -11.03 17.18
CA THR A 147 -0.83 -11.88 17.06
C THR A 147 -1.22 -12.54 18.38
N SER A 148 -0.26 -12.82 19.27
CA SER A 148 -0.53 -13.39 20.59
C SER A 148 -1.16 -12.42 21.60
N LYS A 149 -1.09 -11.10 21.35
CA LYS A 149 -1.48 -10.04 22.28
C LYS A 149 -2.68 -9.20 21.84
N ILE A 150 -3.25 -9.51 20.68
CA ILE A 150 -4.41 -8.80 20.11
C ILE A 150 -5.67 -9.67 20.19
N PRO A 151 -6.88 -9.08 20.06
CA PRO A 151 -8.12 -9.86 19.92
C PRO A 151 -8.08 -10.81 18.72
N LYS A 152 -8.68 -11.99 18.86
CA LYS A 152 -8.75 -12.99 17.78
C LYS A 152 -9.52 -12.52 16.55
N GLU A 153 -10.41 -11.59 16.76
CA GLU A 153 -11.26 -10.96 15.73
C GLU A 153 -10.52 -9.89 14.93
N CYS A 154 -9.31 -9.51 15.36
CA CYS A 154 -8.44 -8.59 14.63
C CYS A 154 -7.63 -9.37 13.60
N ASP A 155 -7.96 -9.20 12.34
CA ASP A 155 -7.24 -9.82 11.23
C ASP A 155 -5.87 -9.16 11.03
N ILE A 156 -4.85 -9.99 10.87
CA ILE A 156 -3.50 -9.56 10.53
C ILE A 156 -3.15 -10.02 9.11
N GLU A 157 -2.60 -9.09 8.36
CA GLU A 157 -2.06 -9.35 7.02
C GLU A 157 -0.58 -8.97 6.96
N ALA A 158 0.23 -9.80 6.30
CA ALA A 158 1.65 -9.54 6.08
C ALA A 158 2.04 -9.85 4.63
N PHE A 159 3.01 -9.11 4.10
CA PHE A 159 3.57 -9.38 2.79
C PHE A 159 4.45 -10.62 2.83
N VAL A 160 4.18 -11.57 1.94
CA VAL A 160 4.97 -12.80 1.79
C VAL A 160 5.75 -12.83 0.48
N HIS A 161 5.44 -11.92 -0.46
CA HIS A 161 6.11 -11.80 -1.75
C HIS A 161 6.08 -10.36 -2.26
N GLY A 162 7.13 -9.94 -2.94
CA GLY A 162 7.24 -8.63 -3.58
C GLY A 162 8.56 -7.93 -3.30
N SER A 163 8.79 -6.82 -4.01
CA SER A 163 10.00 -6.00 -3.83
C SER A 163 9.90 -5.16 -2.56
N MET A 164 10.93 -5.24 -1.71
CA MET A 164 11.06 -4.33 -0.58
C MET A 164 11.39 -2.91 -1.04
N CYS A 165 10.78 -1.94 -0.38
CA CYS A 165 11.15 -0.53 -0.50
C CYS A 165 12.29 -0.22 0.47
N VAL A 166 13.29 0.57 0.06
CA VAL A 166 14.35 1.07 0.95
C VAL A 166 13.80 2.03 2.01
N ALA A 167 12.72 2.74 1.67
CA ALA A 167 12.07 3.63 2.61
C ALA A 167 11.12 2.85 3.53
N TYR A 168 11.13 3.21 4.81
CA TYR A 168 10.33 2.57 5.85
C TYR A 168 8.85 2.57 5.50
N SER A 169 8.26 1.39 5.38
CA SER A 169 6.87 1.15 4.95
C SER A 169 6.46 1.94 3.70
N GLY A 170 7.41 2.25 2.81
CA GLY A 170 7.14 2.95 1.56
C GLY A 170 7.00 4.48 1.67
N ARG A 171 7.23 5.10 2.82
CA ARG A 171 7.26 6.56 2.99
C ARG A 171 8.58 7.12 2.49
N CYS A 172 8.59 7.79 1.35
CA CYS A 172 9.80 8.19 0.65
C CYS A 172 9.77 9.66 0.22
N LEU A 173 10.88 10.36 0.48
CA LEU A 173 11.10 11.74 0.01
C LEU A 173 12.12 11.81 -1.13
N ILE A 174 12.98 10.79 -1.30
CA ILE A 174 14.12 10.85 -2.23
C ILE A 174 13.69 11.01 -3.68
N SER A 175 12.63 10.34 -4.10
CA SER A 175 12.10 10.45 -5.45
C SER A 175 11.58 11.87 -5.76
N ASN A 176 10.90 12.50 -4.79
CA ASN A 176 10.44 13.88 -4.94
C ASN A 176 11.61 14.85 -4.92
N TYR A 177 12.60 14.64 -4.06
CA TYR A 177 13.78 15.49 -3.96
C TYR A 177 14.59 15.46 -5.27
N MET A 178 14.92 14.27 -5.77
CA MET A 178 15.82 14.12 -6.92
C MET A 178 15.17 14.43 -8.27
N ILE A 179 13.93 14.03 -8.48
CA ILE A 179 13.29 14.06 -9.80
C ILE A 179 11.86 14.65 -9.80
N LYS A 180 11.46 15.29 -8.70
CA LYS A 180 10.15 15.94 -8.53
C LYS A 180 8.95 14.98 -8.70
N ARG A 181 9.15 13.68 -8.41
CA ARG A 181 8.10 12.65 -8.44
C ARG A 181 7.80 12.19 -7.03
N ASP A 182 6.61 12.55 -6.53
CA ASP A 182 6.21 12.24 -5.16
C ASP A 182 5.80 10.77 -5.00
N ALA A 183 6.69 9.97 -4.41
CA ALA A 183 6.42 8.55 -4.15
C ALA A 183 5.22 8.32 -3.22
N ASN A 184 4.92 9.27 -2.33
CA ASN A 184 3.78 9.21 -1.41
C ASN A 184 2.43 9.54 -2.11
N LYS A 185 2.50 9.90 -3.39
CA LYS A 185 1.37 10.11 -4.30
C LYS A 185 1.32 9.05 -5.42
N GLY A 186 2.06 7.96 -5.28
CA GLY A 186 2.08 6.86 -6.25
C GLY A 186 2.96 7.08 -7.48
N ILE A 187 3.75 8.16 -7.52
CA ILE A 187 4.58 8.50 -8.67
C ILE A 187 6.08 8.27 -8.43
N CYS A 188 6.41 7.19 -7.70
CA CYS A 188 7.78 6.80 -7.43
C CYS A 188 8.59 6.60 -8.72
N GLY A 189 9.78 7.22 -8.78
CA GLY A 189 10.72 7.10 -9.90
C GLY A 189 11.74 6.00 -9.74
N ASN A 190 11.71 5.24 -8.63
CA ASN A 190 12.68 4.18 -8.30
C ASN A 190 14.14 4.65 -8.29
N VAL A 191 14.37 5.93 -7.98
CA VAL A 191 15.71 6.53 -7.97
C VAL A 191 16.70 5.81 -7.05
N CYS A 192 16.22 5.20 -5.95
CA CYS A 192 17.03 4.39 -5.05
C CYS A 192 17.62 3.13 -5.68
N ARG A 193 17.19 2.78 -6.90
CA ARG A 193 17.68 1.61 -7.67
C ARG A 193 18.61 1.99 -8.82
N TYR A 194 18.90 3.29 -8.99
CA TYR A 194 19.88 3.74 -9.97
C TYR A 194 21.28 3.37 -9.49
N LYS A 195 22.21 3.26 -10.44
CA LYS A 195 23.63 3.11 -10.12
C LYS A 195 24.20 4.49 -9.80
N TYR A 196 24.83 4.62 -8.65
CA TYR A 196 25.47 5.84 -8.18
C TYR A 196 26.96 5.61 -8.00
N HIS A 197 27.75 6.69 -8.16
CA HIS A 197 29.17 6.73 -7.87
C HIS A 197 29.45 7.97 -7.02
N LEU A 198 30.45 7.91 -6.17
CA LEU A 198 30.99 9.09 -5.52
C LEU A 198 31.93 9.79 -6.48
N VAL A 199 31.91 11.11 -6.44
CA VAL A 199 32.79 12.00 -7.18
C VAL A 199 33.44 12.94 -6.17
N GLU A 200 34.79 13.08 -6.22
CA GLU A 200 35.49 14.06 -5.43
C GLU A 200 35.55 15.39 -6.22
N GLU A 201 35.26 16.52 -5.55
CA GLU A 201 34.99 17.79 -6.21
C GLU A 201 36.18 18.35 -6.99
N THR A 202 37.42 18.11 -6.50
CA THR A 202 38.66 18.60 -7.13
C THR A 202 39.14 17.70 -8.26
N ARG A 203 38.55 16.51 -8.46
CA ARG A 203 38.90 15.54 -9.50
C ARG A 203 37.68 15.19 -10.37
N PRO A 204 37.14 16.13 -11.14
CA PRO A 204 35.99 15.90 -11.97
C PRO A 204 36.28 14.87 -13.05
N GLY A 205 35.32 13.91 -13.23
CA GLY A 205 35.46 12.82 -14.19
C GLY A 205 36.04 11.51 -13.62
N GLU A 206 36.55 11.53 -12.38
CA GLU A 206 36.92 10.33 -11.66
C GLU A 206 35.73 9.83 -10.83
N TYR A 207 35.46 8.51 -10.92
CA TYR A 207 34.32 7.87 -10.26
C TYR A 207 34.82 6.84 -9.26
N TYR A 208 34.44 7.01 -8.01
CA TYR A 208 34.87 6.13 -6.91
C TYR A 208 33.74 5.18 -6.56
N PRO A 209 33.93 3.85 -6.73
CA PRO A 209 32.95 2.87 -6.30
C PRO A 209 32.84 2.85 -4.78
N VAL A 210 31.62 2.58 -4.31
CA VAL A 210 31.34 2.32 -2.89
C VAL A 210 31.05 0.84 -2.77
N VAL A 211 31.78 0.17 -1.90
CA VAL A 211 31.61 -1.26 -1.60
C VAL A 211 31.25 -1.42 -0.13
N GLU A 212 30.31 -2.29 0.17
CA GLU A 212 29.86 -2.60 1.52
C GLU A 212 30.02 -4.09 1.79
N ASP A 213 30.55 -4.43 2.96
CA ASP A 213 30.62 -5.78 3.49
C ASP A 213 30.17 -5.82 4.97
N ASP A 214 30.33 -6.98 5.63
CA ASP A 214 29.93 -7.17 7.03
C ASP A 214 30.74 -6.30 8.02
N ASN A 215 31.84 -5.70 7.60
CA ASN A 215 32.73 -4.87 8.42
C ASN A 215 32.49 -3.37 8.21
N GLY A 216 31.87 -2.96 7.10
CA GLY A 216 31.58 -1.55 6.84
C GLY A 216 31.47 -1.18 5.36
N THR A 217 31.39 0.14 5.13
CA THR A 217 31.28 0.74 3.79
C THR A 217 32.60 1.42 3.44
N TYR A 218 33.12 1.13 2.26
CA TYR A 218 34.43 1.59 1.77
C TYR A 218 34.27 2.38 0.48
N ILE A 219 35.06 3.44 0.34
CA ILE A 219 35.28 4.16 -0.92
C ILE A 219 36.60 3.63 -1.52
N MET A 220 36.53 3.14 -2.74
CA MET A 220 37.69 2.51 -3.42
C MET A 220 38.16 3.33 -4.60
#